data_d4b5653d7da27f2dccead4bf99ed3781
#
_entry.id   d4b5653d7da27f2dccead4bf99ed3781
#
_cell.length_a   1.000
_cell.length_b   1.000
_cell.length_c   1.000
_cell.angle_alpha   90.00
_cell.angle_beta   90.00
_cell.angle_gamma   90.00
#
_symmetry.space_group_name_H-M   'P 1'
#
loop_
_entity.id
_entity.type
_entity.pdbx_description
1 polymer ?
#
loop_
_entity_poly.entity_id
_entity_poly.type
_entity_poly.pdbx_seq_one_letter_code
_entity_poly.pdbx_strand_id
1 'polypeptide(L)'
;MKDKTNLAGLNPDNFQSVINGKDTGLYILRNGSGMEMCVTNYGAIVLSIMAPDSHGKFENVVIGFDTLEEARRQSKDYYIGATIGPVAGRILHGAFRVGEKDYHLQLNSVSNTLHSGD
;
A
#
# COMPACT_ATOMS: atom_id res chain seq x y z
N MET A 1 -22.61 0.17 -13.19
CA MET A 1 -21.70 -0.86 -12.67
C MET A 1 -20.27 -0.35 -12.83
N LYS A 2 -19.50 -0.21 -11.76
CA LYS A 2 -18.07 0.09 -11.92
C LYS A 2 -17.43 -1.12 -12.59
N ASP A 3 -16.76 -0.91 -13.71
CA ASP A 3 -15.98 -1.94 -14.39
C ASP A 3 -14.92 -2.47 -13.41
N LYS A 4 -15.09 -3.74 -13.00
CA LYS A 4 -14.15 -4.41 -12.07
C LYS A 4 -12.99 -5.04 -12.82
N THR A 5 -12.97 -4.96 -14.14
CA THR A 5 -11.92 -5.51 -14.98
C THR A 5 -10.68 -4.62 -14.93
N ASN A 6 -9.52 -5.22 -14.68
CA ASN A 6 -8.24 -4.54 -14.70
C ASN A 6 -7.23 -5.28 -15.58
N LEU A 7 -6.25 -4.55 -16.11
CA LEU A 7 -5.24 -5.08 -17.03
C LEU A 7 -4.32 -6.10 -16.35
N ALA A 8 -4.09 -5.96 -15.05
CA ALA A 8 -3.25 -6.88 -14.28
C ALA A 8 -3.93 -8.22 -13.97
N GLY A 9 -5.25 -8.35 -14.20
CA GLY A 9 -6.01 -9.57 -13.92
C GLY A 9 -6.26 -9.84 -12.45
N LEU A 10 -6.11 -8.84 -11.57
CA LEU A 10 -6.38 -8.98 -10.14
C LEU A 10 -7.87 -9.18 -9.89
N ASN A 11 -8.22 -10.15 -9.04
CA ASN A 11 -9.60 -10.33 -8.59
C ASN A 11 -9.93 -9.35 -7.45
N PRO A 12 -10.87 -8.39 -7.65
CA PRO A 12 -11.23 -7.42 -6.62
C PRO A 12 -11.74 -8.04 -5.33
N ASP A 13 -12.37 -9.21 -5.40
CA ASP A 13 -12.93 -9.88 -4.22
C ASP A 13 -11.83 -10.36 -3.26
N ASN A 14 -10.62 -10.60 -3.75
CA ASN A 14 -9.45 -10.96 -2.92
C ASN A 14 -8.94 -9.81 -2.04
N PHE A 15 -9.44 -8.59 -2.25
CA PHE A 15 -9.04 -7.40 -1.50
C PHE A 15 -10.16 -6.86 -0.62
N GLN A 16 -11.34 -7.50 -0.63
CA GLN A 16 -12.47 -7.12 0.21
C GLN A 16 -12.37 -7.78 1.58
N SER A 17 -12.33 -6.96 2.62
CA SER A 17 -12.32 -7.41 4.02
C SER A 17 -12.77 -6.27 4.92
N VAL A 18 -12.99 -6.56 6.19
CA VAL A 18 -13.20 -5.56 7.24
C VAL A 18 -12.03 -5.67 8.23
N ILE A 19 -11.22 -4.62 8.32
CA ILE A 19 -10.06 -4.57 9.20
C ILE A 19 -10.22 -3.39 10.16
N ASN A 20 -10.24 -3.67 11.46
CA ASN A 20 -10.47 -2.66 12.49
C ASN A 20 -11.74 -1.82 12.24
N GLY A 21 -12.83 -2.46 11.77
CA GLY A 21 -14.10 -1.81 11.46
C GLY A 21 -14.09 -0.95 10.18
N LYS A 22 -13.05 -1.04 9.34
CA LYS A 22 -12.93 -0.33 8.07
C LYS A 22 -12.95 -1.32 6.92
N ASP A 23 -13.78 -1.03 5.90
CA ASP A 23 -13.82 -1.82 4.68
C ASP A 23 -12.57 -1.61 3.84
N THR A 24 -12.03 -2.71 3.32
CA THR A 24 -10.95 -2.70 2.34
C THR A 24 -11.45 -3.05 0.95
N GLY A 25 -10.68 -2.71 -0.08
CA GLY A 25 -11.02 -3.01 -1.47
C GLY A 25 -9.88 -2.72 -2.43
N LEU A 26 -10.11 -3.11 -3.68
CA LEU A 26 -9.26 -2.82 -4.82
C LEU A 26 -9.79 -1.57 -5.54
N TYR A 27 -8.90 -0.63 -5.83
CA TYR A 27 -9.18 0.58 -6.59
C TYR A 27 -8.36 0.58 -7.86
N ILE A 28 -9.01 0.89 -8.98
CA ILE A 28 -8.39 0.90 -10.30
C ILE A 28 -8.35 2.36 -10.78
N LEU A 29 -7.16 2.85 -11.05
CA LEU A 29 -6.89 4.19 -11.56
C LEU A 29 -6.38 4.06 -12.99
N ARG A 30 -6.93 4.87 -13.91
CA ARG A 30 -6.54 4.87 -15.33
C ARG A 30 -6.31 6.30 -15.79
N ASN A 31 -5.30 6.49 -16.63
CA ASN A 31 -5.07 7.75 -17.31
C ASN A 31 -5.58 7.71 -18.77
N GLY A 32 -5.55 8.86 -19.45
CA GLY A 32 -6.01 8.98 -20.84
C GLY A 32 -5.14 8.25 -21.87
N SER A 33 -3.94 7.79 -21.51
CA SER A 33 -3.04 7.03 -22.38
C SER A 33 -3.13 5.50 -22.18
N GLY A 34 -4.05 5.05 -21.33
CA GLY A 34 -4.31 3.64 -21.09
C GLY A 34 -3.45 2.99 -20.01
N MET A 35 -2.54 3.73 -19.36
CA MET A 35 -1.86 3.22 -18.17
C MET A 35 -2.86 2.97 -17.05
N GLU A 36 -2.63 1.90 -16.31
CA GLU A 36 -3.49 1.51 -15.21
C GLU A 36 -2.67 1.22 -13.95
N MET A 37 -3.19 1.65 -12.80
CA MET A 37 -2.65 1.31 -11.49
C MET A 37 -3.76 0.69 -10.64
N CYS A 38 -3.46 -0.44 -10.00
CA CYS A 38 -4.31 -1.02 -8.98
C CYS A 38 -3.71 -0.75 -7.60
N VAL A 39 -4.54 -0.31 -6.66
CA VAL A 39 -4.15 0.01 -5.30
C VAL A 39 -5.22 -0.47 -4.32
N THR A 40 -4.81 -0.96 -3.15
CA THR A 40 -5.75 -1.18 -2.05
C THR A 40 -5.73 0.00 -1.10
N ASN A 41 -6.88 0.31 -0.47
CA ASN A 41 -6.95 1.32 0.59
C ASN A 41 -6.35 0.84 1.93
N TYR A 42 -5.95 -0.43 2.03
CA TYR A 42 -5.13 -0.89 3.15
C TYR A 42 -3.69 -0.42 2.96
N GLY A 43 -3.25 0.57 3.75
CA GLY A 43 -1.92 1.16 3.65
C GLY A 43 -1.59 1.82 2.30
N ALA A 44 -2.60 2.09 1.46
CA ALA A 44 -2.45 2.58 0.09
C ALA A 44 -1.36 1.81 -0.69
N ILE A 45 -1.38 0.45 -0.55
CA ILE A 45 -0.40 -0.43 -1.19
C ILE A 45 -0.65 -0.48 -2.68
N VAL A 46 0.38 -0.17 -3.47
CA VAL A 46 0.36 -0.34 -4.93
C VAL A 46 0.51 -1.82 -5.27
N LEU A 47 -0.46 -2.35 -6.00
CA LEU A 47 -0.56 -3.77 -6.35
C LEU A 47 -0.11 -4.06 -7.78
N SER A 48 -0.34 -3.13 -8.70
CA SER A 48 0.14 -3.19 -10.07
C SER A 48 0.25 -1.81 -10.69
N ILE A 49 1.18 -1.64 -11.61
CA ILE A 49 1.24 -0.51 -12.54
C ILE A 49 1.46 -1.11 -13.94
N MET A 50 0.42 -1.05 -14.76
CA MET A 50 0.48 -1.50 -16.14
C MET A 50 0.92 -0.34 -17.02
N ALA A 51 2.13 -0.42 -17.54
CA ALA A 51 2.74 0.59 -18.39
C ALA A 51 3.07 0.01 -19.78
N PRO A 52 2.96 0.79 -20.87
CA PRO A 52 3.34 0.32 -22.20
C PRO A 52 4.84 0.33 -22.38
N ASP A 53 5.35 -0.68 -23.04
CA ASP A 53 6.72 -0.71 -23.58
C ASP A 53 6.84 0.16 -24.86
N SER A 54 8.00 0.17 -25.50
CA SER A 54 8.26 0.89 -26.75
C SER A 54 7.42 0.43 -27.95
N HIS A 55 6.79 -0.75 -27.85
CA HIS A 55 5.91 -1.32 -28.87
C HIS A 55 4.43 -1.19 -28.52
N GLY A 56 4.11 -0.52 -27.40
CA GLY A 56 2.74 -0.32 -26.93
C GLY A 56 2.14 -1.53 -26.18
N LYS A 57 2.95 -2.55 -25.84
CA LYS A 57 2.50 -3.69 -25.04
C LYS A 57 2.53 -3.31 -23.56
N PHE A 58 1.40 -3.51 -22.86
CA PHE A 58 1.30 -3.24 -21.44
C PHE A 58 1.84 -4.41 -20.61
N GLU A 59 2.72 -4.08 -19.67
CA GLU A 59 3.26 -5.02 -18.69
C GLU A 59 3.27 -4.41 -17.29
N ASN A 60 3.17 -5.26 -16.28
CA ASN A 60 3.27 -4.81 -14.89
C ASN A 60 4.73 -4.49 -14.55
N VAL A 61 4.99 -3.26 -14.10
CA VAL A 61 6.35 -2.77 -13.81
C VAL A 61 6.67 -2.70 -12.31
N VAL A 62 5.79 -3.25 -11.46
CA VAL A 62 6.01 -3.27 -10.01
C VAL A 62 5.83 -4.67 -9.44
N ILE A 63 6.46 -4.94 -8.31
CA ILE A 63 6.18 -6.12 -7.50
C ILE A 63 4.88 -5.87 -6.74
N GLY A 64 3.89 -6.73 -6.94
CA GLY A 64 2.58 -6.64 -6.31
C GLY A 64 2.15 -7.93 -5.64
N PHE A 65 0.87 -8.00 -5.28
CA PHE A 65 0.28 -9.13 -4.58
C PHE A 65 -1.10 -9.42 -5.16
N ASP A 66 -1.49 -10.68 -5.19
CA ASP A 66 -2.79 -11.12 -5.72
C ASP A 66 -3.89 -11.12 -4.67
N THR A 67 -3.54 -10.99 -3.39
CA THR A 67 -4.50 -10.98 -2.28
C THR A 67 -4.12 -9.94 -1.22
N LEU A 68 -5.14 -9.47 -0.50
CA LEU A 68 -4.94 -8.58 0.64
C LEU A 68 -4.14 -9.23 1.76
N GLU A 69 -4.35 -10.53 2.01
CA GLU A 69 -3.63 -11.26 3.05
C GLU A 69 -2.13 -11.29 2.77
N GLU A 70 -1.75 -11.60 1.54
CA GLU A 70 -0.35 -11.59 1.12
C GLU A 70 0.26 -10.19 1.22
N ALA A 71 -0.45 -9.16 0.73
CA ALA A 71 -0.02 -7.77 0.83
C ALA A 71 0.22 -7.35 2.29
N ARG A 72 -0.67 -7.72 3.21
CA ARG A 72 -0.53 -7.43 4.65
C ARG A 72 0.68 -8.14 5.27
N ARG A 73 0.85 -9.41 4.97
CA ARG A 73 1.97 -10.21 5.48
C ARG A 73 3.32 -9.66 5.02
N GLN A 74 3.44 -9.36 3.74
CA GLN A 74 4.68 -8.85 3.15
C GLN A 74 4.95 -7.38 3.51
N SER A 75 3.91 -6.54 3.60
CA SER A 75 4.10 -5.14 3.98
C SER A 75 4.59 -4.97 5.41
N LYS A 76 4.26 -5.90 6.30
CA LYS A 76 4.74 -5.87 7.69
C LYS A 76 6.27 -6.02 7.78
N ASP A 77 6.85 -6.85 6.90
CA ASP A 77 8.28 -7.17 6.96
C ASP A 77 9.11 -6.30 6.00
N TYR A 78 8.57 -5.98 4.82
CA TYR A 78 9.35 -5.41 3.71
C TYR A 78 8.80 -4.10 3.15
N TYR A 79 7.61 -3.68 3.54
CA TYR A 79 6.93 -2.44 3.06
C TYR A 79 6.77 -2.35 1.54
N ILE A 80 6.74 -3.49 0.84
CA ILE A 80 6.63 -3.55 -0.62
C ILE A 80 5.33 -2.88 -1.08
N GLY A 81 5.46 -1.87 -1.95
CA GLY A 81 4.33 -1.11 -2.51
C GLY A 81 3.59 -0.21 -1.53
N ALA A 82 3.94 -0.23 -0.24
CA ALA A 82 3.23 0.54 0.77
C ALA A 82 3.50 2.05 0.65
N THR A 83 2.47 2.85 0.92
CA THR A 83 2.62 4.29 1.10
C THR A 83 3.05 4.58 2.53
N ILE A 84 4.24 5.17 2.68
CA ILE A 84 4.85 5.43 3.98
C ILE A 84 4.39 6.77 4.53
N GLY A 85 3.80 6.77 5.71
CA GLY A 85 3.34 7.97 6.43
C GLY A 85 2.65 7.62 7.74
N PRO A 86 2.36 8.64 8.58
CA PRO A 86 2.67 10.09 8.49
C PRO A 86 4.17 10.45 8.49
N VAL A 87 5.04 9.57 9.05
CA VAL A 87 6.49 9.81 9.12
C VAL A 87 7.23 8.65 8.45
N ALA A 88 8.13 8.96 7.53
CA ALA A 88 9.04 7.99 6.94
C ALA A 88 10.35 7.91 7.76
N GLY A 89 10.95 6.72 7.79
CA GLY A 89 12.19 6.48 8.52
C GLY A 89 11.96 6.21 9.99
N ARG A 90 13.02 6.37 10.81
CA ARG A 90 13.00 6.01 12.23
C ARG A 90 12.83 7.21 13.13
N ILE A 91 11.99 7.04 14.16
CA ILE A 91 11.90 7.93 15.32
C ILE A 91 12.61 7.25 16.47
N LEU A 92 13.67 7.89 16.98
CA LEU A 92 14.51 7.38 18.06
C LEU A 92 13.65 7.12 19.31
N HIS A 93 13.72 5.89 19.84
CA HIS A 93 12.93 5.44 20.99
C HIS A 93 11.40 5.66 20.85
N GLY A 94 10.92 5.86 19.61
CA GLY A 94 9.50 6.14 19.37
C GLY A 94 8.98 7.42 20.03
N ALA A 95 9.87 8.33 20.43
CA ALA A 95 9.49 9.51 21.20
C ALA A 95 9.84 10.80 20.45
N PHE A 96 8.93 11.76 20.49
CA PHE A 96 9.13 13.11 19.96
C PHE A 96 8.23 14.12 20.67
N ARG A 97 8.57 15.39 20.54
CA ARG A 97 7.81 16.50 21.15
C ARG A 97 7.29 17.44 20.07
N VAL A 98 6.04 17.87 20.24
CA VAL A 98 5.45 18.95 19.42
C VAL A 98 4.92 20.01 20.37
N GLY A 99 5.51 21.20 20.33
CA GLY A 99 5.23 22.25 21.33
C GLY A 99 5.63 21.77 22.73
N GLU A 100 4.67 21.79 23.65
CA GLU A 100 4.86 21.34 25.05
C GLU A 100 4.42 19.88 25.28
N LYS A 101 3.91 19.19 24.25
CA LYS A 101 3.36 17.84 24.36
C LYS A 101 4.33 16.78 23.88
N ASP A 102 4.60 15.79 24.73
CA ASP A 102 5.38 14.59 24.40
C ASP A 102 4.46 13.52 23.81
N TYR A 103 4.96 12.85 22.77
CA TYR A 103 4.30 11.74 22.07
C TYR A 103 5.18 10.50 22.14
N HIS A 104 4.55 9.36 22.40
CA HIS A 104 5.19 8.06 22.42
C HIS A 104 4.46 7.14 21.46
N LEU A 105 5.21 6.54 20.53
CA LEU A 105 4.72 5.60 19.54
C LEU A 105 5.13 4.18 19.90
N GLN A 106 4.42 3.22 19.34
CA GLN A 106 4.78 1.82 19.43
C GLN A 106 6.15 1.57 18.78
N LEU A 107 6.99 0.78 19.44
CA LEU A 107 8.28 0.35 18.91
C LEU A 107 8.09 -0.86 18.01
N ASN A 108 8.51 -0.78 16.75
CA ASN A 108 8.44 -1.84 15.76
C ASN A 108 9.77 -2.13 15.05
N SER A 109 10.84 -1.44 15.45
CA SER A 109 12.19 -1.63 14.91
C SER A 109 13.22 -1.56 16.04
N VAL A 110 13.38 -2.69 16.77
CA VAL A 110 14.22 -2.83 17.98
C VAL A 110 13.79 -1.82 19.03
N SER A 111 14.56 -0.75 19.22
CA SER A 111 14.29 0.33 20.18
C SER A 111 13.70 1.60 19.56
N ASN A 112 13.25 1.53 18.32
CA ASN A 112 12.76 2.68 17.55
C ASN A 112 11.38 2.42 16.96
N THR A 113 10.70 3.48 16.55
CA THR A 113 9.55 3.38 15.66
C THR A 113 10.02 3.58 14.21
N LEU A 114 9.70 2.64 13.34
CA LEU A 114 9.94 2.72 11.90
C LEU A 114 8.62 2.97 11.17
N HIS A 115 8.62 3.94 10.26
CA HIS A 115 7.49 4.25 9.38
C HIS A 115 6.16 4.48 10.12
N SER A 116 6.20 5.18 11.23
CA SER A 116 5.04 5.54 12.08
C SER A 116 4.45 4.40 12.92
N GLY A 117 5.05 3.25 12.94
CA GLY A 117 4.57 2.07 13.69
C GLY A 117 3.65 1.16 12.88
N ASP A 118 3.06 0.18 13.57
CA ASP A 118 2.15 -0.83 13.00
C ASP A 118 0.69 -0.34 13.03
#